data_ba93b70feced130c7447d2829b5c5211
#
_entry.id   ba93b70feced130c7447d2829b5c5211
#
_cell.length_a   1.000
_cell.length_b   1.000
_cell.length_c   1.000
_cell.angle_alpha   90.00
_cell.angle_beta   90.00
_cell.angle_gamma   90.00
#
_symmetry.space_group_name_H-M   'P 1'
#
loop_
_entity.id
_entity.type
_entity.pdbx_description
1 polymer ?
#
loop_
_entity_poly.entity_id
_entity_poly.type
_entity_poly.pdbx_seq_one_letter_code
_entity_poly.pdbx_strand_id
1 'polypeptide(L)'
;MARSSLHARATSGPYASVSVASANAHRVRHTHTIQRRTQTFNATDEIDLDALLPPDIDGDLESLQREAGANFGDDGFVLDFGSVNDEIQAIKDTAAVIDRSDWGLVRVQGPGAETAVKTISSVDAVPSTSPGTGFEIDIAFTGEKAQVYAQNAAFLMLVPPNSCDAVVESLEAAPDVVVAELNDRCALLTVVGPISADILRNSGLMEVVELDVGSHRVFGFDGRPVVAAHTSEYAVLGVNLIVDEGVAGQVWATISRTTVAPCGSRASDAVLVQLGRVKSV
;
A
#
# COMPACT_ATOMS: atom_id res chain seq x y z
N MET A 1 -29.33 49.44 -32.89
CA MET A 1 -28.58 50.33 -33.82
C MET A 1 -27.10 49.99 -33.73
N ALA A 2 -26.54 49.80 -34.89
CA ALA A 2 -25.15 49.83 -35.30
C ALA A 2 -24.19 48.72 -34.82
N ARG A 3 -23.86 47.87 -35.77
CA ARG A 3 -22.67 47.01 -35.96
C ARG A 3 -21.41 47.87 -36.05
N SER A 4 -20.28 47.31 -35.64
CA SER A 4 -19.03 47.50 -36.40
C SER A 4 -18.06 46.35 -36.13
N SER A 5 -17.76 45.66 -37.19
CA SER A 5 -16.69 44.68 -37.38
C SER A 5 -15.38 45.39 -37.69
N LEU A 6 -14.25 44.90 -37.21
CA LEU A 6 -12.95 45.24 -37.82
C LEU A 6 -12.00 44.05 -37.77
N HIS A 7 -11.65 43.59 -38.98
CA HIS A 7 -10.55 42.70 -39.33
C HIS A 7 -9.19 43.42 -39.19
N ALA A 8 -8.15 42.71 -38.76
CA ALA A 8 -6.75 42.96 -39.15
C ALA A 8 -5.93 41.69 -38.89
N ARG A 9 -5.56 41.06 -39.86
CA ARG A 9 -4.36 40.87 -40.69
C ARG A 9 -3.10 40.48 -39.91
N ALA A 10 -2.66 39.29 -40.22
CA ALA A 10 -1.34 38.72 -39.93
C ALA A 10 -0.24 39.48 -40.70
N THR A 11 0.91 39.70 -40.04
CA THR A 11 2.18 40.01 -40.71
C THR A 11 3.28 39.15 -40.11
N SER A 12 3.89 38.37 -40.99
CA SER A 12 5.10 37.59 -40.83
C SER A 12 6.35 38.51 -40.89
N GLY A 13 7.36 38.24 -40.04
CA GLY A 13 8.69 38.83 -40.17
C GLY A 13 9.71 38.06 -39.30
N PRO A 14 11.02 38.16 -39.55
CA PRO A 14 11.82 37.00 -39.83
C PRO A 14 12.75 36.51 -38.69
N TYR A 15 13.25 35.29 -38.87
CA TYR A 15 14.24 34.58 -38.06
C TYR A 15 15.52 35.39 -37.77
N ALA A 16 15.93 35.40 -36.50
CA ALA A 16 17.30 35.69 -36.10
C ALA A 16 17.90 34.40 -35.48
N SER A 17 18.86 33.82 -36.19
CA SER A 17 19.69 32.73 -35.75
C SER A 17 20.74 33.21 -34.76
N VAL A 18 20.77 32.66 -33.55
CA VAL A 18 21.90 32.80 -32.62
C VAL A 18 22.62 31.44 -32.57
N SER A 19 23.82 31.43 -33.13
CA SER A 19 24.76 30.34 -33.00
C SER A 19 25.45 30.41 -31.62
N VAL A 20 25.34 29.34 -30.83
CA VAL A 20 26.17 29.15 -29.63
C VAL A 20 27.11 27.99 -29.88
N ALA A 21 28.39 28.28 -29.69
CA ALA A 21 29.52 27.43 -29.97
C ALA A 21 29.55 26.18 -29.05
N SER A 22 29.95 25.09 -29.65
CA SER A 22 30.25 23.76 -29.12
C SER A 22 31.34 23.80 -28.06
N ALA A 23 31.09 23.19 -26.88
CA ALA A 23 32.09 22.68 -26.00
C ALA A 23 32.05 21.16 -26.04
N ASN A 24 33.12 20.56 -26.53
CA ASN A 24 33.34 19.11 -26.58
C ASN A 24 33.39 18.49 -25.18
N ALA A 25 32.42 17.64 -24.86
CA ALA A 25 32.56 16.64 -23.82
C ALA A 25 32.48 15.24 -24.46
N HIS A 26 33.60 14.51 -24.40
CA HIS A 26 33.69 13.12 -24.82
C HIS A 26 32.72 12.27 -23.97
N ARG A 27 31.58 11.93 -24.54
CA ARG A 27 30.65 10.95 -24.00
C ARG A 27 30.89 9.62 -24.70
N VAL A 28 31.55 8.69 -24.03
CA VAL A 28 31.64 7.31 -24.48
C VAL A 28 30.24 6.73 -24.52
N ARG A 29 29.70 6.57 -25.74
CA ARG A 29 28.45 5.84 -25.95
C ARG A 29 28.75 4.35 -25.98
N HIS A 30 28.42 3.61 -24.92
CA HIS A 30 28.24 2.18 -25.03
C HIS A 30 26.94 1.93 -25.79
N THR A 31 27.05 1.66 -27.08
CA THR A 31 25.96 1.13 -27.89
C THR A 31 25.81 -0.34 -27.56
N HIS A 32 24.88 -0.68 -26.66
CA HIS A 32 24.37 -2.05 -26.57
C HIS A 32 23.51 -2.29 -27.80
N THR A 33 24.08 -2.99 -28.76
CA THR A 33 23.33 -3.55 -29.91
C THR A 33 22.47 -4.68 -29.37
N ILE A 34 21.19 -4.39 -29.11
CA ILE A 34 20.19 -5.43 -28.88
C ILE A 34 19.99 -6.16 -30.19
N GLN A 35 20.66 -7.30 -30.36
CA GLN A 35 20.32 -8.23 -31.42
C GLN A 35 18.94 -8.80 -31.10
N ARG A 36 17.90 -8.27 -31.72
CA ARG A 36 16.60 -8.92 -31.78
C ARG A 36 16.77 -10.21 -32.57
N ARG A 37 16.92 -11.32 -31.86
CA ARG A 37 16.81 -12.65 -32.42
C ARG A 37 15.33 -12.87 -32.69
N THR A 38 14.91 -12.71 -33.94
CA THR A 38 13.59 -13.15 -34.40
C THR A 38 13.62 -14.65 -34.35
N GLN A 39 13.06 -15.27 -33.32
CA GLN A 39 12.74 -16.70 -33.32
C GLN A 39 11.48 -16.87 -34.15
N THR A 40 11.60 -17.56 -35.26
CA THR A 40 10.47 -18.11 -36.01
C THR A 40 10.00 -19.34 -35.25
N PHE A 41 8.86 -19.25 -34.59
CA PHE A 41 8.21 -20.41 -33.99
C PHE A 41 7.58 -21.26 -35.10
N ASN A 42 7.93 -22.52 -35.17
CA ASN A 42 7.21 -23.51 -35.96
C ASN A 42 5.92 -23.86 -35.22
N ALA A 43 4.81 -24.09 -35.93
CA ALA A 43 3.50 -24.38 -35.35
C ALA A 43 3.41 -25.72 -34.58
N THR A 44 4.54 -26.40 -34.36
CA THR A 44 4.68 -27.66 -33.61
C THR A 44 5.55 -27.51 -32.35
N ASP A 45 6.09 -26.31 -32.06
CA ASP A 45 6.81 -26.09 -30.80
C ASP A 45 5.79 -26.00 -29.67
N GLU A 46 5.84 -26.95 -28.77
CA GLU A 46 5.11 -26.89 -27.50
C GLU A 46 5.57 -25.62 -26.79
N ILE A 47 4.64 -24.69 -26.58
CA ILE A 47 4.91 -23.48 -25.80
C ILE A 47 5.08 -23.94 -24.36
N ASP A 48 6.28 -23.84 -23.85
CA ASP A 48 6.55 -24.04 -22.44
C ASP A 48 5.86 -22.90 -21.67
N LEU A 49 4.69 -23.22 -21.13
CA LEU A 49 3.89 -22.27 -20.35
C LEU A 49 4.59 -21.89 -19.04
N ASP A 50 5.42 -22.77 -18.48
CA ASP A 50 6.18 -22.50 -17.26
C ASP A 50 7.28 -21.46 -17.53
N ALA A 51 7.84 -21.42 -18.74
CA ALA A 51 8.80 -20.39 -19.16
C ALA A 51 8.17 -18.99 -19.36
N LEU A 52 6.84 -18.92 -19.47
CA LEU A 52 6.08 -17.67 -19.58
C LEU A 52 5.58 -17.15 -18.22
N LEU A 53 5.62 -17.99 -17.19
CA LEU A 53 5.32 -17.56 -15.83
C LEU A 53 6.45 -16.67 -15.32
N PRO A 54 6.15 -15.61 -14.56
CA PRO A 54 7.19 -14.89 -13.85
C PRO A 54 7.95 -15.89 -12.96
N PRO A 55 9.29 -15.76 -12.85
CA PRO A 55 10.05 -16.67 -12.01
C PRO A 55 9.44 -16.70 -10.61
N ASP A 56 9.29 -17.90 -10.06
CA ASP A 56 8.84 -18.07 -8.68
C ASP A 56 9.72 -17.19 -7.80
N ILE A 57 9.07 -16.37 -6.99
CA ILE A 57 9.75 -15.55 -6.00
C ILE A 57 9.91 -16.43 -4.79
N ASP A 58 11.07 -17.12 -4.72
CA ASP A 58 11.46 -17.88 -3.54
C ASP A 58 11.97 -16.90 -2.48
N GLY A 59 11.29 -16.84 -1.36
CA GLY A 59 11.71 -16.05 -0.21
C GLY A 59 10.52 -15.64 0.65
N ASP A 60 10.69 -15.76 1.96
CA ASP A 60 9.78 -15.13 2.91
C ASP A 60 9.94 -13.60 2.89
N LEU A 61 8.98 -12.89 3.45
CA LEU A 61 8.96 -11.44 3.42
C LEU A 61 10.22 -10.83 4.04
N GLU A 62 10.68 -11.34 5.19
CA GLU A 62 11.85 -10.83 5.89
C GLU A 62 13.13 -10.97 5.06
N SER A 63 13.34 -12.14 4.43
CA SER A 63 14.51 -12.38 3.58
C SER A 63 14.57 -11.42 2.40
N LEU A 64 13.44 -11.19 1.72
CA LEU A 64 13.34 -10.27 0.60
C LEU A 64 13.58 -8.81 1.01
N GLN A 65 13.07 -8.42 2.18
CA GLN A 65 13.30 -7.08 2.74
C GLN A 65 14.77 -6.87 3.12
N ARG A 66 15.44 -7.90 3.69
CA ARG A 66 16.88 -7.87 3.98
C ARG A 66 17.71 -7.70 2.71
N GLU A 67 17.37 -8.41 1.64
CA GLU A 67 18.03 -8.26 0.34
C GLU A 67 17.83 -6.86 -0.25
N ALA A 68 16.68 -6.24 0.00
CA ALA A 68 16.39 -4.87 -0.39
C ALA A 68 17.08 -3.81 0.48
N GLY A 69 17.80 -4.20 1.55
CA GLY A 69 18.53 -3.30 2.41
C GLY A 69 17.77 -2.80 3.64
N ALA A 70 16.74 -3.54 4.07
CA ALA A 70 15.98 -3.20 5.28
C ALA A 70 16.86 -3.26 6.54
N ASN A 71 16.69 -2.26 7.39
CA ASN A 71 17.17 -2.24 8.77
C ASN A 71 16.02 -2.67 9.70
N PHE A 72 16.29 -3.65 10.56
CA PHE A 72 15.29 -4.20 11.47
C PHE A 72 15.52 -3.71 12.90
N GLY A 73 14.44 -3.57 13.66
CA GLY A 73 14.48 -3.36 15.10
C GLY A 73 14.80 -4.64 15.89
N ASP A 74 14.97 -4.48 17.20
CA ASP A 74 15.17 -5.62 18.11
C ASP A 74 13.92 -6.50 18.21
N ASP A 75 12.76 -5.97 17.85
CA ASP A 75 11.46 -6.62 17.77
C ASP A 75 11.24 -7.41 16.47
N GLY A 76 12.18 -7.30 15.51
CA GLY A 76 12.14 -7.99 14.23
C GLY A 76 11.34 -7.26 13.14
N PHE A 77 10.80 -6.07 13.39
CA PHE A 77 10.09 -5.28 12.39
C PHE A 77 11.01 -4.32 11.64
N VAL A 78 10.63 -3.99 10.40
CA VAL A 78 11.41 -3.10 9.54
C VAL A 78 11.34 -1.66 10.06
N LEU A 79 12.48 -1.08 10.37
CA LEU A 79 12.59 0.31 10.81
C LEU A 79 12.71 1.29 9.63
N ASP A 80 13.58 0.99 8.68
CA ASP A 80 13.83 1.82 7.49
C ASP A 80 14.60 1.02 6.41
N PHE A 81 14.73 1.61 5.23
CA PHE A 81 15.56 1.11 4.12
C PHE A 81 16.75 2.05 3.85
N GLY A 82 17.28 2.69 4.89
CA GLY A 82 18.51 3.48 4.88
C GLY A 82 18.30 4.99 4.92
N SER A 83 17.23 5.55 4.37
CA SER A 83 16.95 6.98 4.38
C SER A 83 15.50 7.29 4.72
N VAL A 84 15.22 7.48 5.99
CA VAL A 84 13.88 7.84 6.49
C VAL A 84 13.31 9.09 5.79
N ASN A 85 14.14 10.08 5.46
CA ASN A 85 13.67 11.29 4.77
C ASN A 85 13.23 11.02 3.34
N ASP A 86 13.96 10.17 2.60
CA ASP A 86 13.59 9.81 1.23
C ASP A 86 12.32 8.94 1.22
N GLU A 87 12.18 8.07 2.22
CA GLU A 87 10.98 7.27 2.44
C GLU A 87 9.75 8.14 2.74
N ILE A 88 9.89 9.15 3.64
CA ILE A 88 8.83 10.14 3.91
C ILE A 88 8.44 10.89 2.62
N GLN A 89 9.44 11.26 1.82
CA GLN A 89 9.20 11.95 0.56
C GLN A 89 8.47 11.05 -0.43
N ALA A 90 8.81 9.75 -0.49
CA ALA A 90 8.14 8.79 -1.35
C ALA A 90 6.65 8.63 -0.98
N ILE A 91 6.31 8.56 0.31
CA ILE A 91 4.92 8.53 0.78
C ILE A 91 4.14 9.77 0.30
N LYS A 92 4.77 10.95 0.31
CA LYS A 92 4.10 12.22 0.01
C LYS A 92 3.99 12.52 -1.48
N ASP A 93 5.01 12.17 -2.27
CA ASP A 93 5.16 12.69 -3.65
C ASP A 93 5.02 11.61 -4.73
N THR A 94 5.25 10.35 -4.38
CA THR A 94 5.22 9.24 -5.34
C THR A 94 4.38 8.08 -4.84
N ALA A 95 5.02 7.00 -4.45
CA ALA A 95 4.39 5.88 -3.77
C ALA A 95 5.40 5.11 -2.92
N ALA A 96 4.91 4.55 -1.83
CA ALA A 96 5.64 3.69 -0.92
C ALA A 96 4.89 2.37 -0.69
N VAL A 97 5.64 1.28 -0.50
CA VAL A 97 5.14 0.06 0.11
C VAL A 97 5.73 -0.04 1.51
N ILE A 98 4.86 -0.08 2.51
CA ILE A 98 5.21 -0.05 3.92
C ILE A 98 4.84 -1.40 4.53
N ASP A 99 5.79 -2.03 5.21
CA ASP A 99 5.48 -3.14 6.11
C ASP A 99 5.00 -2.57 7.45
N ARG A 100 3.77 -2.92 7.82
CA ARG A 100 3.13 -2.54 9.08
C ARG A 100 2.72 -3.77 9.87
N SER A 101 3.44 -4.86 9.74
CA SER A 101 3.15 -6.11 10.45
C SER A 101 3.34 -6.00 11.97
N ASP A 102 3.91 -4.88 12.44
CA ASP A 102 3.92 -4.44 13.85
C ASP A 102 2.54 -3.99 14.38
N TRP A 103 1.59 -3.69 13.49
CA TRP A 103 0.21 -3.35 13.89
C TRP A 103 -0.59 -4.59 14.24
N GLY A 104 -1.43 -4.47 15.27
CA GLY A 104 -2.33 -5.56 15.66
C GLY A 104 -3.37 -5.86 14.57
N LEU A 105 -3.42 -7.10 14.12
CA LEU A 105 -4.47 -7.64 13.24
C LEU A 105 -5.46 -8.43 14.09
N VAL A 106 -6.55 -7.80 14.51
CA VAL A 106 -7.51 -8.38 15.45
C VAL A 106 -8.84 -8.69 14.78
N ARG A 107 -9.24 -9.96 14.80
CA ARG A 107 -10.55 -10.38 14.32
C ARG A 107 -11.50 -10.57 15.48
N VAL A 108 -12.65 -9.90 15.41
CA VAL A 108 -13.71 -9.92 16.43
C VAL A 108 -14.97 -10.50 15.82
N GLN A 109 -15.50 -11.57 16.39
CA GLN A 109 -16.69 -12.25 15.87
C GLN A 109 -17.64 -12.67 16.98
N GLY A 110 -18.88 -12.94 16.63
CA GLY A 110 -19.93 -13.36 17.54
C GLY A 110 -21.06 -12.34 17.70
N PRO A 111 -22.17 -12.71 18.35
CA PRO A 111 -23.31 -11.83 18.53
C PRO A 111 -22.99 -10.54 19.27
N GLY A 112 -21.99 -10.54 20.15
CA GLY A 112 -21.55 -9.38 20.92
C GLY A 112 -20.54 -8.47 20.19
N ALA A 113 -20.03 -8.85 19.03
CA ALA A 113 -18.91 -8.19 18.36
C ALA A 113 -19.16 -6.69 18.07
N GLU A 114 -20.34 -6.33 17.57
CA GLU A 114 -20.70 -4.93 17.31
C GLU A 114 -20.68 -4.11 18.61
N THR A 115 -21.25 -4.66 19.68
CA THR A 115 -21.27 -3.99 20.98
C THR A 115 -19.87 -3.84 21.56
N ALA A 116 -19.03 -4.86 21.43
CA ALA A 116 -17.65 -4.81 21.88
C ALA A 116 -16.84 -3.72 21.15
N VAL A 117 -16.94 -3.65 19.81
CA VAL A 117 -16.29 -2.59 19.03
C VAL A 117 -16.79 -1.20 19.43
N LYS A 118 -18.08 -1.04 19.72
CA LYS A 118 -18.64 0.22 20.24
C LYS A 118 -18.05 0.59 21.61
N THR A 119 -17.84 -0.38 22.48
CA THR A 119 -17.33 -0.14 23.85
C THR A 119 -15.90 0.40 23.86
N ILE A 120 -15.06 -0.03 22.91
CA ILE A 120 -13.70 0.47 22.79
C ILE A 120 -13.59 1.77 22.01
N SER A 121 -14.67 2.20 21.34
CA SER A 121 -14.73 3.44 20.55
C SER A 121 -15.15 4.62 21.44
N SER A 122 -14.55 5.79 21.23
CA SER A 122 -14.99 7.04 21.83
C SER A 122 -16.30 7.59 21.24
N VAL A 123 -16.81 6.98 20.17
CA VAL A 123 -18.05 7.38 19.47
C VAL A 123 -19.14 6.34 19.71
N ASP A 124 -20.33 6.79 20.07
CA ASP A 124 -21.47 5.93 20.45
C ASP A 124 -22.03 5.09 19.27
N ALA A 125 -21.60 5.35 18.04
CA ALA A 125 -22.14 4.70 16.86
C ALA A 125 -21.05 4.08 15.98
N VAL A 126 -21.14 2.78 15.72
CA VAL A 126 -20.40 2.15 14.61
C VAL A 126 -21.06 2.61 13.30
N PRO A 127 -20.31 3.27 12.41
CA PRO A 127 -20.91 3.92 11.22
C PRO A 127 -21.58 2.94 10.25
N SER A 128 -21.05 1.71 10.14
CA SER A 128 -21.63 0.67 9.29
C SER A 128 -21.18 -0.71 9.72
N THR A 129 -22.12 -1.65 9.72
CA THR A 129 -21.84 -3.08 9.93
C THR A 129 -22.07 -3.90 8.64
N SER A 130 -22.31 -3.22 7.52
CA SER A 130 -22.51 -3.88 6.23
C SER A 130 -21.19 -4.50 5.76
N PRO A 131 -21.17 -5.79 5.41
CA PRO A 131 -19.96 -6.44 4.89
C PRO A 131 -19.37 -5.68 3.69
N GLY A 132 -18.03 -5.55 3.67
CA GLY A 132 -17.33 -4.81 2.63
C GLY A 132 -17.10 -3.34 2.94
N THR A 133 -17.67 -2.80 4.04
CA THR A 133 -17.42 -1.42 4.49
C THR A 133 -16.30 -1.36 5.51
N GLY A 134 -15.60 -0.24 5.55
CA GLY A 134 -14.58 0.07 6.55
C GLY A 134 -14.81 1.46 7.13
N PHE A 135 -14.37 1.66 8.35
CA PHE A 135 -14.45 2.92 9.08
C PHE A 135 -13.32 3.03 10.09
N GLU A 136 -13.10 4.23 10.57
CA GLU A 136 -12.10 4.52 11.60
C GLU A 136 -12.80 4.76 12.94
N ILE A 137 -12.18 4.31 14.02
CA ILE A 137 -12.58 4.61 15.38
C ILE A 137 -11.45 5.28 16.15
N ASP A 138 -11.81 6.18 17.06
CA ASP A 138 -10.89 6.67 18.11
C ASP A 138 -10.99 5.72 19.29
N ILE A 139 -9.89 5.08 19.67
CA ILE A 139 -9.84 4.17 20.81
C ILE A 139 -10.00 4.97 22.09
N ALA A 140 -11.07 4.72 22.85
CA ALA A 140 -11.50 5.55 23.96
C ALA A 140 -10.46 5.73 25.07
N PHE A 141 -9.62 4.74 25.33
CA PHE A 141 -8.66 4.75 26.44
C PHE A 141 -7.24 5.18 26.03
N THR A 142 -6.86 5.13 24.75
CA THR A 142 -5.56 5.61 24.26
C THR A 142 -5.68 6.89 23.44
N GLY A 143 -6.82 7.10 22.78
CA GLY A 143 -7.06 8.19 21.84
C GLY A 143 -6.31 8.04 20.52
N GLU A 144 -5.75 6.85 20.26
CA GLU A 144 -5.22 6.47 18.96
C GLU A 144 -6.34 5.97 18.05
N LYS A 145 -6.06 5.87 16.74
CA LYS A 145 -7.06 5.51 15.75
C LYS A 145 -6.86 4.08 15.28
N ALA A 146 -7.93 3.30 15.24
CA ALA A 146 -7.96 1.98 14.64
C ALA A 146 -8.84 1.95 13.39
N GLN A 147 -8.42 1.19 12.39
CA GLN A 147 -9.24 0.89 11.22
C GLN A 147 -10.09 -0.36 11.50
N VAL A 148 -11.35 -0.32 11.13
CA VAL A 148 -12.29 -1.42 11.33
C VAL A 148 -12.95 -1.77 10.02
N TYR A 149 -12.91 -3.04 9.64
CA TYR A 149 -13.50 -3.57 8.41
C TYR A 149 -14.60 -4.56 8.75
N ALA A 150 -15.83 -4.22 8.38
CA ALA A 150 -16.99 -5.08 8.62
C ALA A 150 -17.01 -6.25 7.62
N GLN A 151 -16.93 -7.46 8.15
CA GLN A 151 -17.01 -8.72 7.43
C GLN A 151 -18.35 -9.41 7.71
N ASN A 152 -18.62 -10.56 7.05
CA ASN A 152 -19.77 -11.37 7.39
C ASN A 152 -19.67 -11.87 8.84
N ALA A 153 -20.55 -11.36 9.71
CA ALA A 153 -20.62 -11.69 11.13
C ALA A 153 -19.31 -11.51 11.94
N ALA A 154 -18.41 -10.63 11.47
CA ALA A 154 -17.16 -10.33 12.13
C ALA A 154 -16.67 -8.93 11.79
N PHE A 155 -15.72 -8.42 12.59
CA PHE A 155 -14.91 -7.26 12.26
C PHE A 155 -13.44 -7.66 12.19
N LEU A 156 -12.72 -7.09 11.24
CA LEU A 156 -11.25 -7.13 11.19
C LEU A 156 -10.75 -5.75 11.55
N MET A 157 -9.87 -5.66 12.52
CA MET A 157 -9.34 -4.39 13.03
C MET A 157 -7.84 -4.31 12.79
N LEU A 158 -7.38 -3.14 12.38
CA LEU A 158 -5.98 -2.75 12.39
C LEU A 158 -5.78 -1.81 13.57
N VAL A 159 -5.02 -2.24 14.55
CA VAL A 159 -4.83 -1.54 15.82
C VAL A 159 -3.39 -1.07 15.94
N PRO A 160 -3.11 0.19 16.32
CA PRO A 160 -1.75 0.66 16.55
C PRO A 160 -1.02 -0.22 17.59
N PRO A 161 0.31 -0.43 17.44
CA PRO A 161 1.07 -1.32 18.31
C PRO A 161 0.88 -1.00 19.81
N ASN A 162 0.95 0.29 20.19
CA ASN A 162 0.81 0.72 21.59
C ASN A 162 -0.58 0.51 22.19
N SER A 163 -1.58 0.25 21.37
CA SER A 163 -2.98 0.05 21.81
C SER A 163 -3.42 -1.42 21.73
N CYS A 164 -2.63 -2.29 21.10
CA CYS A 164 -3.08 -3.63 20.72
C CYS A 164 -3.49 -4.47 21.94
N ASP A 165 -2.61 -4.63 22.92
CA ASP A 165 -2.87 -5.46 24.12
C ASP A 165 -4.12 -5.00 24.86
N ALA A 166 -4.25 -3.69 25.09
CA ALA A 166 -5.40 -3.12 25.81
C ALA A 166 -6.71 -3.26 25.02
N VAL A 167 -6.66 -3.18 23.70
CA VAL A 167 -7.82 -3.43 22.82
C VAL A 167 -8.23 -4.90 22.89
N VAL A 168 -7.29 -5.82 22.76
CA VAL A 168 -7.54 -7.26 22.83
C VAL A 168 -8.16 -7.63 24.20
N GLU A 169 -7.56 -7.20 25.30
CA GLU A 169 -8.08 -7.44 26.64
C GLU A 169 -9.51 -6.91 26.82
N SER A 170 -9.78 -5.69 26.32
CA SER A 170 -11.12 -5.11 26.41
C SER A 170 -12.16 -5.86 25.56
N LEU A 171 -11.77 -6.33 24.38
CA LEU A 171 -12.65 -7.11 23.50
C LEU A 171 -12.92 -8.51 24.05
N GLU A 172 -11.93 -9.17 24.64
CA GLU A 172 -12.07 -10.49 25.26
C GLU A 172 -12.97 -10.47 26.51
N ALA A 173 -13.00 -9.34 27.22
CA ALA A 173 -13.89 -9.15 28.37
C ALA A 173 -15.36 -8.98 27.98
N ALA A 174 -15.67 -8.76 26.69
CA ALA A 174 -17.05 -8.55 26.23
C ALA A 174 -17.81 -9.89 26.12
N PRO A 175 -19.11 -9.93 26.47
CA PRO A 175 -19.89 -11.16 26.38
C PRO A 175 -20.18 -11.54 24.93
N ASP A 176 -20.27 -12.82 24.67
CA ASP A 176 -20.64 -13.40 23.36
C ASP A 176 -19.72 -12.99 22.21
N VAL A 177 -18.43 -12.81 22.50
CA VAL A 177 -17.39 -12.42 21.56
C VAL A 177 -16.30 -13.48 21.51
N VAL A 178 -15.77 -13.72 20.32
CA VAL A 178 -14.54 -14.47 20.08
C VAL A 178 -13.54 -13.54 19.42
N VAL A 179 -12.40 -13.35 20.07
CA VAL A 179 -11.28 -12.54 19.57
C VAL A 179 -10.19 -13.46 19.05
N ALA A 180 -9.59 -13.10 17.93
CA ALA A 180 -8.43 -13.80 17.37
C ALA A 180 -7.43 -12.79 16.83
N GLU A 181 -6.21 -12.85 17.33
CA GLU A 181 -5.06 -12.17 16.76
C GLU A 181 -4.57 -12.94 15.54
N LEU A 182 -4.26 -12.24 14.45
CA LEU A 182 -3.89 -12.84 13.18
C LEU A 182 -2.43 -12.55 12.78
N ASN A 183 -1.67 -11.86 13.62
CA ASN A 183 -0.29 -11.46 13.34
C ASN A 183 0.63 -12.64 13.02
N ASP A 184 0.43 -13.79 13.67
CA ASP A 184 1.21 -15.02 13.41
C ASP A 184 0.90 -15.67 12.05
N ARG A 185 -0.09 -15.18 11.30
CA ARG A 185 -0.59 -15.79 10.07
C ARG A 185 -0.67 -14.83 8.90
N CYS A 186 -0.63 -13.54 9.18
CA CYS A 186 -0.84 -12.51 8.17
C CYS A 186 0.16 -11.38 8.36
N ALA A 187 0.69 -10.90 7.25
CA ALA A 187 1.41 -9.63 7.17
C ALA A 187 0.46 -8.50 6.79
N LEU A 188 0.77 -7.28 7.23
CA LEU A 188 0.09 -6.06 6.83
C LEU A 188 1.03 -5.22 5.95
N LEU A 189 0.73 -5.14 4.67
CA LEU A 189 1.44 -4.28 3.73
C LEU A 189 0.55 -3.10 3.34
N THR A 190 1.09 -1.88 3.38
CA THR A 190 0.35 -0.69 2.95
C THR A 190 1.02 -0.09 1.72
N VAL A 191 0.28 0.02 0.61
CA VAL A 191 0.72 0.75 -0.58
C VAL A 191 0.07 2.12 -0.54
N VAL A 192 0.88 3.18 -0.49
CA VAL A 192 0.41 4.55 -0.24
C VAL A 192 1.14 5.56 -1.09
N GLY A 193 0.47 6.65 -1.45
CA GLY A 193 1.03 7.77 -2.17
C GLY A 193 0.23 8.16 -3.40
N PRO A 194 0.51 9.33 -4.00
CA PRO A 194 -0.25 9.88 -5.13
C PRO A 194 -0.39 8.94 -6.33
N ILE A 195 0.62 8.09 -6.60
CA ILE A 195 0.60 7.14 -7.71
C ILE A 195 0.38 5.68 -7.27
N SER A 196 -0.07 5.44 -6.03
CA SER A 196 -0.31 4.09 -5.49
C SER A 196 -1.25 3.24 -6.36
N ALA A 197 -2.29 3.86 -6.94
CA ALA A 197 -3.20 3.19 -7.86
C ALA A 197 -2.49 2.68 -9.14
N ASP A 198 -1.54 3.45 -9.68
CA ASP A 198 -0.76 3.03 -10.84
C ASP A 198 0.23 1.92 -10.48
N ILE A 199 0.83 1.98 -9.29
CA ILE A 199 1.68 0.91 -8.76
C ILE A 199 0.89 -0.41 -8.68
N LEU A 200 -0.27 -0.41 -8.04
CA LEU A 200 -1.11 -1.60 -7.89
C LEU A 200 -1.59 -2.14 -9.24
N ARG A 201 -1.93 -1.25 -10.16
CA ARG A 201 -2.31 -1.64 -11.55
C ARG A 201 -1.15 -2.29 -12.28
N ASN A 202 0.05 -1.72 -12.19
CA ASN A 202 1.25 -2.24 -12.84
C ASN A 202 1.76 -3.54 -12.19
N SER A 203 1.43 -3.78 -10.93
CA SER A 203 1.70 -5.03 -10.21
C SER A 203 0.69 -6.14 -10.56
N GLY A 204 -0.30 -5.88 -11.40
CA GLY A 204 -1.36 -6.84 -11.73
C GLY A 204 -2.45 -6.95 -10.66
N LEU A 205 -2.41 -6.14 -9.61
CA LEU A 205 -3.40 -6.12 -8.53
C LEU A 205 -4.58 -5.19 -8.89
N MET A 206 -5.15 -5.37 -10.09
CA MET A 206 -6.19 -4.50 -10.67
C MET A 206 -7.46 -4.44 -9.83
N GLU A 207 -7.86 -5.56 -9.21
CA GLU A 207 -9.08 -5.65 -8.41
C GLU A 207 -9.06 -4.74 -7.19
N VAL A 208 -7.86 -4.36 -6.75
CA VAL A 208 -7.64 -3.47 -5.59
C VAL A 208 -7.86 -2.00 -5.96
N VAL A 209 -7.57 -1.61 -7.20
CA VAL A 209 -7.64 -0.21 -7.68
C VAL A 209 -9.08 0.30 -7.77
N GLU A 210 -10.05 -0.59 -7.93
CA GLU A 210 -11.47 -0.26 -8.08
C GLU A 210 -12.22 -0.18 -6.74
N LEU A 211 -11.51 -0.16 -5.62
CA LEU A 211 -12.12 -0.03 -4.30
C LEU A 211 -12.63 1.39 -4.06
N ASP A 212 -13.86 1.49 -3.61
CA ASP A 212 -14.41 2.74 -3.10
C ASP A 212 -13.72 3.14 -1.78
N VAL A 213 -13.68 4.45 -1.51
CA VAL A 213 -13.18 4.97 -0.23
C VAL A 213 -13.95 4.35 0.94
N GLY A 214 -13.23 3.83 1.93
CA GLY A 214 -13.82 3.17 3.09
C GLY A 214 -14.44 1.81 2.77
N SER A 215 -14.03 1.16 1.68
CA SER A 215 -14.43 -0.21 1.35
C SER A 215 -13.26 -1.17 1.47
N HIS A 216 -13.58 -2.45 1.56
CA HIS A 216 -12.60 -3.53 1.46
C HIS A 216 -13.16 -4.70 0.65
N ARG A 217 -12.27 -5.49 0.10
CA ARG A 217 -12.59 -6.68 -0.69
C ARG A 217 -11.59 -7.79 -0.42
N VAL A 218 -12.04 -9.02 -0.54
CA VAL A 218 -11.14 -10.20 -0.54
C VAL A 218 -10.94 -10.65 -1.98
N PHE A 219 -9.70 -10.86 -2.37
CA PHE A 219 -9.33 -11.44 -3.65
C PHE A 219 -8.34 -12.60 -3.44
N GLY A 220 -8.08 -13.39 -4.50
CA GLY A 220 -7.11 -14.47 -4.46
C GLY A 220 -5.78 -14.04 -5.04
N PHE A 221 -4.68 -14.34 -4.34
CA PHE A 221 -3.33 -14.24 -4.86
C PHE A 221 -2.64 -15.59 -4.64
N ASP A 222 -2.22 -16.23 -5.71
CA ASP A 222 -1.64 -17.58 -5.69
C ASP A 222 -2.44 -18.60 -4.84
N GLY A 223 -3.78 -18.58 -5.01
CA GLY A 223 -4.71 -19.46 -4.27
C GLY A 223 -4.90 -19.10 -2.79
N ARG A 224 -4.28 -18.04 -2.28
CA ARG A 224 -4.44 -17.54 -0.92
C ARG A 224 -5.30 -16.27 -0.88
N PRO A 225 -6.11 -16.08 0.16
CA PRO A 225 -6.91 -14.87 0.31
C PRO A 225 -6.03 -13.68 0.69
N VAL A 226 -6.27 -12.54 0.04
CA VAL A 226 -5.74 -11.23 0.40
C VAL A 226 -6.91 -10.29 0.63
N VAL A 227 -6.93 -9.61 1.77
CA VAL A 227 -7.89 -8.54 2.02
C VAL A 227 -7.26 -7.23 1.59
N ALA A 228 -7.87 -6.58 0.62
CA ALA A 228 -7.50 -5.22 0.23
C ALA A 228 -8.51 -4.24 0.81
N ALA A 229 -8.03 -3.21 1.49
CA ALA A 229 -8.86 -2.23 2.15
C ALA A 229 -8.34 -0.82 1.84
N HIS A 230 -9.22 0.05 1.35
CA HIS A 230 -8.87 1.44 1.09
C HIS A 230 -8.56 2.17 2.40
N THR A 231 -7.46 2.90 2.45
CA THR A 231 -7.08 3.75 3.59
C THR A 231 -6.81 5.19 3.16
N SER A 232 -7.10 6.13 4.05
CA SER A 232 -6.79 7.56 3.93
C SER A 232 -5.94 8.07 5.09
N GLU A 233 -5.33 7.16 5.86
CA GLU A 233 -4.56 7.50 7.06
C GLU A 233 -3.44 8.49 6.79
N TYR A 234 -2.81 8.39 5.64
CA TYR A 234 -1.66 9.22 5.23
C TYR A 234 -2.07 10.53 4.53
N ALA A 235 -3.35 10.90 4.56
CA ALA A 235 -3.93 12.03 3.81
C ALA A 235 -3.73 11.97 2.28
N VAL A 236 -3.31 10.83 1.78
CA VAL A 236 -3.19 10.48 0.36
C VAL A 236 -3.84 9.12 0.14
N LEU A 237 -4.09 8.77 -1.12
CA LEU A 237 -4.65 7.46 -1.47
C LEU A 237 -3.72 6.34 -1.00
N GLY A 238 -4.30 5.32 -0.39
CA GLY A 238 -3.59 4.14 0.06
C GLY A 238 -4.49 2.92 0.12
N VAL A 239 -3.86 1.75 0.13
CA VAL A 239 -4.50 0.46 0.29
C VAL A 239 -3.73 -0.38 1.28
N ASN A 240 -4.41 -0.85 2.31
CA ASN A 240 -3.92 -1.87 3.23
C ASN A 240 -4.18 -3.25 2.60
N LEU A 241 -3.14 -4.07 2.53
CA LEU A 241 -3.18 -5.44 2.08
C LEU A 241 -2.89 -6.34 3.29
N ILE A 242 -3.91 -7.07 3.75
CA ILE A 242 -3.73 -8.10 4.77
C ILE A 242 -3.53 -9.41 4.02
N VAL A 243 -2.34 -9.95 4.12
CA VAL A 243 -1.81 -11.02 3.28
C VAL A 243 -1.47 -12.23 4.12
N ASP A 244 -1.86 -13.43 3.69
CA ASP A 244 -1.38 -14.67 4.29
C ASP A 244 0.16 -14.71 4.27
N GLU A 245 0.79 -15.06 5.40
CA GLU A 245 2.24 -15.06 5.56
C GLU A 245 2.95 -15.88 4.46
N GLY A 246 2.35 -17.00 4.06
CA GLY A 246 2.92 -17.88 3.04
C GLY A 246 3.05 -17.27 1.65
N VAL A 247 2.41 -16.12 1.37
CA VAL A 247 2.51 -15.40 0.10
C VAL A 247 2.89 -13.92 0.27
N ALA A 248 3.15 -13.48 1.50
CA ALA A 248 3.47 -12.08 1.79
C ALA A 248 4.73 -11.60 1.06
N GLY A 249 5.78 -12.43 1.03
CA GLY A 249 7.00 -12.15 0.29
C GLY A 249 6.75 -11.98 -1.21
N GLN A 250 5.93 -12.85 -1.81
CA GLN A 250 5.58 -12.76 -3.23
C GLN A 250 4.77 -11.50 -3.55
N VAL A 251 3.80 -11.15 -2.70
CA VAL A 251 3.01 -9.91 -2.86
C VAL A 251 3.92 -8.69 -2.76
N TRP A 252 4.76 -8.63 -1.73
CA TRP A 252 5.70 -7.52 -1.53
C TRP A 252 6.68 -7.39 -2.70
N ALA A 253 7.28 -8.48 -3.16
CA ALA A 253 8.19 -8.47 -4.29
C ALA A 253 7.50 -8.10 -5.61
N THR A 254 6.25 -8.53 -5.82
CA THR A 254 5.46 -8.15 -6.99
C THR A 254 5.23 -6.63 -7.04
N ILE A 255 4.93 -6.01 -5.90
CA ILE A 255 4.77 -4.56 -5.77
C ILE A 255 6.13 -3.86 -5.92
N SER A 256 7.17 -4.35 -5.26
CA SER A 256 8.52 -3.75 -5.25
C SER A 256 9.25 -3.81 -6.58
N ARG A 257 8.83 -4.65 -7.52
CA ARG A 257 9.33 -4.65 -8.91
C ARG A 257 8.91 -3.43 -9.73
N THR A 258 7.99 -2.64 -9.22
CA THR A 258 7.56 -1.37 -9.81
C THR A 258 8.46 -0.21 -9.36
N THR A 259 8.06 1.01 -9.61
CA THR A 259 8.80 2.22 -9.17
C THR A 259 8.43 2.67 -7.76
N VAL A 260 7.92 1.77 -6.92
CA VAL A 260 7.57 2.04 -5.54
C VAL A 260 8.83 2.06 -4.66
N ALA A 261 8.86 2.91 -3.64
CA ALA A 261 9.89 2.89 -2.62
C ALA A 261 9.49 1.95 -1.47
N PRO A 262 10.33 1.00 -1.06
CA PRO A 262 10.12 0.30 0.19
C PRO A 262 10.33 1.28 1.36
N CYS A 263 9.47 1.21 2.36
CA CYS A 263 9.51 2.10 3.53
C CYS A 263 9.29 1.29 4.82
N GLY A 264 9.96 1.71 5.88
CA GLY A 264 9.81 1.12 7.20
C GLY A 264 8.93 1.94 8.14
N SER A 265 8.81 1.45 9.39
CA SER A 265 7.95 2.03 10.43
C SER A 265 8.34 3.48 10.77
N ARG A 266 9.63 3.82 10.81
CA ARG A 266 10.09 5.18 11.13
C ARG A 266 9.54 6.26 10.20
N ALA A 267 9.51 5.98 8.91
CA ALA A 267 8.96 6.93 7.92
C ALA A 267 7.43 6.99 8.02
N SER A 268 6.79 5.83 8.14
CA SER A 268 5.36 5.69 8.37
C SER A 268 4.90 6.49 9.59
N ASP A 269 5.50 6.24 10.74
CA ASP A 269 5.15 6.87 12.01
C ASP A 269 5.39 8.37 11.99
N ALA A 270 6.51 8.82 11.40
CA ALA A 270 6.78 10.24 11.25
C ALA A 270 5.68 10.97 10.46
N VAL A 271 5.14 10.34 9.41
CA VAL A 271 4.02 10.91 8.65
C VAL A 271 2.73 10.86 9.46
N LEU A 272 2.41 9.73 10.11
CA LEU A 272 1.20 9.56 10.90
C LEU A 272 1.16 10.49 12.12
N VAL A 273 2.31 10.73 12.79
CA VAL A 273 2.44 11.71 13.88
C VAL A 273 2.18 13.13 13.36
N GLN A 274 2.75 13.51 12.20
CA GLN A 274 2.50 14.82 11.60
C GLN A 274 1.03 15.05 11.28
N LEU A 275 0.30 13.98 10.95
CA LEU A 275 -1.14 14.01 10.65
C LEU A 275 -2.01 13.85 11.91
N GLY A 276 -1.43 13.70 13.11
CA GLY A 276 -2.15 13.49 14.36
C GLY A 276 -2.90 12.16 14.43
N ARG A 277 -2.42 11.14 13.73
CA ARG A 277 -3.05 9.80 13.66
C ARG A 277 -2.57 8.88 14.77
N VAL A 278 -1.29 8.99 15.13
CA VAL A 278 -0.64 8.29 16.24
C VAL A 278 0.06 9.30 17.14
N LYS A 279 0.34 8.92 18.38
CA LYS A 279 1.08 9.76 19.33
C LYS A 279 2.59 9.57 19.09
N SER A 280 3.35 10.65 19.21
CA SER A 280 4.81 10.51 19.29
C SER A 280 5.18 9.78 20.58
N VAL A 281 5.99 8.76 20.46
CA VAL A 281 6.62 8.06 21.58
C VAL A 281 7.74 8.90 22.19
#